data_516a02119e0701cb8548161fe76a2aa5
#
_entry.id   516a02119e0701cb8548161fe76a2aa5
#
_cell.length_a   1.000
_cell.length_b   1.000
_cell.length_c   1.000
_cell.angle_alpha   90.00
_cell.angle_beta   90.00
_cell.angle_gamma   90.00
#
_symmetry.space_group_name_H-M   'P 1'
#
loop_
_entity.id
_entity.type
_entity.pdbx_description
1 polymer ?
#
loop_
_entity_poly.entity_id
_entity_poly.type
_entity_poly.pdbx_seq_one_letter_code
_entity_poly.pdbx_strand_id
1 'polypeptide(L)'
;MEDQNYTIKDIARMAGVSAGTVDRVLHNRGDVSSKSKAKVQKVLDEIHYQPNVFAIGLAAKKKYTFICLIPYYIEHDYWHSVVGGIERARQELRPFNVSVNYLCYHHGDKKSYQEACHTIRDSSVDAVLIAPNFREETIELTSYLQENKIAYAFVDFNMEEANALTYIGQDSYKSGYIAAKILMRNYSLGEGQELVLFLSK
;
A
#
# COMPACT_ATOMS: atom_id res chain seq x y z
N MET A 1 19.35 -17.22 14.77
CA MET A 1 19.63 -17.96 13.52
C MET A 1 20.06 -16.89 12.53
N GLU A 2 21.30 -16.95 12.06
CA GLU A 2 21.80 -16.01 11.06
C GLU A 2 21.00 -16.19 9.77
N ASP A 3 20.42 -15.11 9.25
CA ASP A 3 19.79 -15.06 7.93
C ASP A 3 20.87 -15.32 6.87
N GLN A 4 21.02 -16.57 6.45
CA GLN A 4 21.94 -16.91 5.35
C GLN A 4 21.34 -16.40 4.04
N ASN A 5 21.87 -15.29 3.56
CA ASN A 5 21.47 -14.66 2.29
C ASN A 5 22.04 -15.46 1.11
N TYR A 6 21.27 -16.41 0.57
CA TYR A 6 21.66 -17.18 -0.60
C TYR A 6 21.54 -16.34 -1.88
N THR A 7 22.59 -16.34 -2.69
CA THR A 7 22.56 -15.67 -4.00
C THR A 7 21.99 -16.62 -5.08
N ILE A 8 21.57 -16.04 -6.22
CA ILE A 8 21.15 -16.84 -7.40
C ILE A 8 22.24 -17.84 -7.82
N LYS A 9 23.54 -17.48 -7.65
CA LYS A 9 24.67 -18.39 -7.95
C LYS A 9 24.74 -19.56 -6.98
N ASP A 10 24.44 -19.36 -5.70
CA ASP A 10 24.42 -20.42 -4.70
C ASP A 10 23.28 -21.39 -4.96
N ILE A 11 22.08 -20.87 -5.25
CA ILE A 11 20.91 -21.69 -5.61
C ILE A 11 21.20 -22.49 -6.90
N ALA A 12 21.82 -21.89 -7.90
CA ALA A 12 22.19 -22.55 -9.14
C ALA A 12 23.15 -23.74 -8.89
N ARG A 13 24.16 -23.53 -8.03
CA ARG A 13 25.11 -24.58 -7.61
C ARG A 13 24.39 -25.69 -6.89
N MET A 14 23.53 -25.41 -5.93
CA MET A 14 22.76 -26.37 -5.15
C MET A 14 21.77 -27.18 -6.00
N ALA A 15 21.08 -26.53 -6.94
CA ALA A 15 20.13 -27.17 -7.83
C ALA A 15 20.78 -27.87 -9.03
N GLY A 16 22.08 -27.68 -9.25
CA GLY A 16 22.81 -28.25 -10.41
C GLY A 16 22.27 -27.73 -11.75
N VAL A 17 21.99 -26.41 -11.82
CA VAL A 17 21.51 -25.71 -13.02
C VAL A 17 22.29 -24.41 -13.24
N SER A 18 22.07 -23.74 -14.39
CA SER A 18 22.69 -22.43 -14.63
C SER A 18 22.01 -21.33 -13.81
N ALA A 19 22.74 -20.25 -13.49
CA ALA A 19 22.18 -19.07 -12.84
C ALA A 19 21.02 -18.44 -13.65
N GLY A 20 21.12 -18.45 -14.97
CA GLY A 20 20.03 -18.01 -15.86
C GLY A 20 18.77 -18.91 -15.78
N THR A 21 18.93 -20.20 -15.47
CA THR A 21 17.78 -21.09 -15.24
C THR A 21 17.09 -20.74 -13.93
N VAL A 22 17.85 -20.47 -12.86
CA VAL A 22 17.30 -20.02 -11.57
C VAL A 22 16.57 -18.70 -11.73
N ASP A 23 17.16 -17.73 -12.41
CA ASP A 23 16.53 -16.41 -12.69
C ASP A 23 15.19 -16.56 -13.40
N ARG A 24 15.12 -17.41 -14.45
CA ARG A 24 13.87 -17.67 -15.16
C ARG A 24 12.81 -18.33 -14.28
N VAL A 25 13.20 -19.26 -13.41
CA VAL A 25 12.26 -19.91 -12.47
C VAL A 25 11.73 -18.91 -11.45
N LEU A 26 12.60 -18.11 -10.84
CA LEU A 26 12.22 -17.11 -9.83
C LEU A 26 11.28 -16.02 -10.40
N HIS A 27 11.49 -15.60 -11.63
CA HIS A 27 10.71 -14.54 -12.27
C HIS A 27 9.64 -15.06 -13.23
N ASN A 28 9.43 -16.39 -13.27
CA ASN A 28 8.47 -17.04 -14.17
C ASN A 28 8.63 -16.62 -15.64
N ARG A 29 9.90 -16.48 -16.11
CA ARG A 29 10.26 -15.99 -17.45
C ARG A 29 10.75 -17.15 -18.33
N GLY A 30 10.14 -17.31 -19.50
CA GLY A 30 10.58 -18.21 -20.56
C GLY A 30 10.41 -19.70 -20.25
N ASP A 31 10.72 -20.54 -21.25
CA ASP A 31 10.60 -21.99 -21.16
C ASP A 31 11.74 -22.60 -20.35
N VAL A 32 11.43 -23.09 -19.16
CA VAL A 32 12.30 -23.90 -18.33
C VAL A 32 11.74 -25.31 -18.28
N SER A 33 12.57 -26.33 -18.57
CA SER A 33 12.12 -27.72 -18.50
C SER A 33 11.54 -28.06 -17.12
N SER A 34 10.48 -28.86 -17.06
CA SER A 34 9.82 -29.27 -15.82
C SER A 34 10.81 -29.88 -14.83
N LYS A 35 11.80 -30.63 -15.34
CA LYS A 35 12.87 -31.23 -14.53
C LYS A 35 13.76 -30.17 -13.85
N SER A 36 14.14 -29.12 -14.57
CA SER A 36 14.96 -28.04 -14.02
C SER A 36 14.16 -27.17 -13.04
N LYS A 37 12.89 -26.90 -13.35
CA LYS A 37 11.98 -26.18 -12.45
C LYS A 37 11.80 -26.89 -11.12
N ALA A 38 11.58 -28.23 -11.16
CA ALA A 38 11.44 -29.02 -9.95
C ALA A 38 12.71 -29.03 -9.08
N LYS A 39 13.90 -29.08 -9.71
CA LYS A 39 15.18 -29.03 -8.97
C LYS A 39 15.37 -27.69 -8.26
N VAL A 40 15.08 -26.59 -8.95
CA VAL A 40 15.20 -25.25 -8.36
C VAL A 40 14.18 -25.08 -7.24
N GLN A 41 12.93 -25.47 -7.46
CA GLN A 41 11.87 -25.35 -6.46
C GLN A 41 12.22 -26.12 -5.18
N LYS A 42 12.72 -27.35 -5.30
CA LYS A 42 13.16 -28.15 -4.17
C LYS A 42 14.21 -27.42 -3.33
N VAL A 43 15.22 -26.81 -3.96
CA VAL A 43 16.26 -26.05 -3.24
C VAL A 43 15.66 -24.82 -2.57
N LEU A 44 14.77 -24.08 -3.25
CA LEU A 44 14.11 -22.90 -2.68
C LEU A 44 13.30 -23.24 -1.42
N ASP A 45 12.59 -24.37 -1.45
CA ASP A 45 11.79 -24.86 -0.32
C ASP A 45 12.71 -25.32 0.85
N GLU A 46 13.81 -26.04 0.55
CA GLU A 46 14.77 -26.52 1.56
C GLU A 46 15.48 -25.38 2.31
N ILE A 47 15.81 -24.29 1.61
CA ILE A 47 16.52 -23.14 2.22
C ILE A 47 15.56 -22.04 2.69
N HIS A 48 14.25 -22.27 2.59
CA HIS A 48 13.23 -21.25 2.85
C HIS A 48 13.54 -19.90 2.17
N TYR A 49 13.93 -19.98 0.88
CA TYR A 49 14.45 -18.83 0.14
C TYR A 49 13.45 -17.69 0.11
N GLN A 50 13.88 -16.56 0.63
CA GLN A 50 13.19 -15.29 0.43
C GLN A 50 14.00 -14.45 -0.57
N PRO A 51 13.39 -13.97 -1.67
CA PRO A 51 14.07 -13.08 -2.61
C PRO A 51 14.66 -11.88 -1.87
N ASN A 52 15.94 -11.61 -2.10
CA ASN A 52 16.54 -10.39 -1.57
C ASN A 52 15.96 -9.19 -2.34
N VAL A 53 14.90 -8.62 -1.78
CA VAL A 53 14.19 -7.46 -2.36
C VAL A 53 15.12 -6.27 -2.58
N PHE A 54 16.17 -6.12 -1.75
CA PHE A 54 17.17 -5.07 -1.93
C PHE A 54 18.02 -5.29 -3.18
N ALA A 55 18.41 -6.54 -3.46
CA ALA A 55 19.16 -6.87 -4.68
C ALA A 55 18.30 -6.68 -5.94
N ILE A 56 17.01 -7.00 -5.86
CA ILE A 56 16.04 -6.76 -6.94
C ILE A 56 15.87 -5.25 -7.17
N GLY A 57 15.73 -4.47 -6.10
CA GLY A 57 15.59 -3.02 -6.16
C GLY A 57 16.82 -2.33 -6.74
N LEU A 58 18.03 -2.74 -6.35
CA LEU A 58 19.31 -2.23 -6.90
C LEU A 58 19.46 -2.55 -8.40
N ALA A 59 18.91 -3.66 -8.88
CA ALA A 59 18.90 -4.02 -10.30
C ALA A 59 17.80 -3.28 -11.11
N ALA A 60 16.80 -2.72 -10.45
CA ALA A 60 15.70 -2.00 -11.07
C ALA A 60 16.17 -0.63 -11.57
N LYS A 61 16.28 -0.47 -12.90
CA LYS A 61 16.60 0.81 -13.56
C LYS A 61 15.41 1.77 -13.57
N LYS A 62 14.19 1.30 -13.29
CA LYS A 62 12.97 2.10 -13.33
C LYS A 62 12.83 2.89 -12.02
N LYS A 63 12.56 4.18 -12.13
CA LYS A 63 12.14 5.04 -11.04
C LYS A 63 10.61 5.01 -10.97
N TYR A 64 10.08 4.81 -9.76
CA TYR A 64 8.64 4.86 -9.51
C TYR A 64 8.30 6.16 -8.79
N THR A 65 7.25 6.82 -9.26
CA THR A 65 6.73 8.04 -8.65
C THR A 65 5.34 7.78 -8.12
N PHE A 66 5.17 7.93 -6.82
CA PHE A 66 3.89 7.81 -6.13
C PHE A 66 3.42 9.17 -5.65
N ILE A 67 2.12 9.41 -5.71
CA ILE A 67 1.49 10.60 -5.15
C ILE A 67 0.53 10.16 -4.05
N CYS A 68 0.60 10.83 -2.90
CA CYS A 68 -0.35 10.69 -1.81
C CYS A 68 -1.24 11.95 -1.79
N LEU A 69 -2.51 11.78 -2.14
CA LEU A 69 -3.55 12.81 -2.04
C LEU A 69 -4.20 12.70 -0.67
N ILE A 70 -3.87 13.61 0.23
CA ILE A 70 -4.25 13.56 1.64
C ILE A 70 -4.73 14.93 2.14
N PRO A 71 -5.50 15.00 3.23
CA PRO A 71 -5.81 16.28 3.85
C PRO A 71 -4.55 16.99 4.35
N TYR A 72 -4.61 18.32 4.36
CA TYR A 72 -3.63 19.12 5.11
C TYR A 72 -3.68 18.75 6.59
N TYR A 73 -2.54 18.61 7.22
CA TYR A 73 -2.39 18.17 8.60
C TYR A 73 -1.37 19.02 9.36
N ILE A 74 -1.52 19.04 10.66
CA ILE A 74 -0.58 19.65 11.60
C ILE A 74 0.03 18.58 12.50
N GLU A 75 1.08 18.94 13.21
CA GLU A 75 1.72 18.07 14.19
C GLU A 75 0.70 17.57 15.24
N HIS A 76 0.77 16.28 15.58
CA HIS A 76 -0.10 15.57 16.53
C HIS A 76 -1.53 15.27 16.08
N ASP A 77 -1.91 15.56 14.83
CA ASP A 77 -3.20 15.09 14.32
C ASP A 77 -3.13 13.65 13.76
N TYR A 78 -4.29 13.13 13.37
CA TYR A 78 -4.41 11.79 12.78
C TYR A 78 -3.53 11.64 11.53
N TRP A 79 -3.58 12.62 10.62
CA TRP A 79 -2.85 12.55 9.34
C TRP A 79 -1.34 12.68 9.52
N HIS A 80 -0.86 13.36 10.56
CA HIS A 80 0.56 13.36 10.91
C HIS A 80 1.07 11.94 11.17
N SER A 81 0.29 11.11 11.90
CA SER A 81 0.64 9.72 12.16
C SER A 81 0.61 8.87 10.90
N VAL A 82 -0.40 9.05 10.03
CA VAL A 82 -0.50 8.34 8.74
C VAL A 82 0.70 8.66 7.86
N VAL A 83 1.07 9.94 7.72
CA VAL A 83 2.24 10.37 6.95
C VAL A 83 3.53 9.82 7.54
N GLY A 84 3.67 9.78 8.86
CA GLY A 84 4.79 9.14 9.54
C GLY A 84 4.98 7.68 9.12
N GLY A 85 3.87 6.93 8.99
CA GLY A 85 3.88 5.57 8.47
C GLY A 85 4.31 5.48 7.01
N ILE A 86 3.80 6.37 6.16
CA ILE A 86 4.18 6.44 4.74
C ILE A 86 5.67 6.79 4.57
N GLU A 87 6.19 7.73 5.36
CA GLU A 87 7.60 8.11 5.34
C GLU A 87 8.52 6.97 5.76
N ARG A 88 8.11 6.17 6.75
CA ARG A 88 8.84 4.98 7.14
C ARG A 88 8.87 3.96 6.00
N ALA A 89 7.74 3.67 5.38
CA ALA A 89 7.67 2.78 4.21
C ALA A 89 8.52 3.32 3.04
N ARG A 90 8.50 4.63 2.79
CA ARG A 90 9.35 5.28 1.78
C ARG A 90 10.84 5.04 2.03
N GLN A 91 11.28 5.12 3.29
CA GLN A 91 12.68 4.84 3.64
C GLN A 91 13.04 3.37 3.38
N GLU A 92 12.16 2.44 3.73
CA GLU A 92 12.35 1.01 3.49
C GLU A 92 12.33 0.67 1.98
N LEU A 93 11.55 1.41 1.17
CA LEU A 93 11.44 1.23 -0.27
C LEU A 93 12.51 2.02 -1.08
N ARG A 94 13.38 2.78 -0.41
CA ARG A 94 14.43 3.57 -1.08
C ARG A 94 15.30 2.77 -2.06
N PRO A 95 15.68 1.50 -1.80
CA PRO A 95 16.44 0.69 -2.75
C PRO A 95 15.71 0.44 -4.07
N PHE A 96 14.37 0.54 -4.09
CA PHE A 96 13.55 0.31 -5.29
C PHE A 96 13.35 1.56 -6.15
N ASN A 97 14.08 2.65 -5.88
CA ASN A 97 13.94 3.92 -6.58
C ASN A 97 12.49 4.49 -6.52
N VAL A 98 11.81 4.31 -5.41
CA VAL A 98 10.48 4.86 -5.16
C VAL A 98 10.60 6.28 -4.63
N SER A 99 9.94 7.23 -5.28
CA SER A 99 9.72 8.59 -4.77
C SER A 99 8.25 8.75 -4.39
N VAL A 100 8.01 9.41 -3.27
CA VAL A 100 6.65 9.72 -2.78
C VAL A 100 6.52 11.23 -2.70
N ASN A 101 5.49 11.78 -3.34
CA ASN A 101 5.12 13.18 -3.30
C ASN A 101 3.76 13.31 -2.59
N TYR A 102 3.57 14.40 -1.86
CA TYR A 102 2.33 14.69 -1.17
C TYR A 102 1.60 15.84 -1.85
N LEU A 103 0.33 15.64 -2.15
CA LEU A 103 -0.60 16.69 -2.54
C LEU A 103 -1.62 16.83 -1.40
N CYS A 104 -1.53 17.94 -0.68
CA CYS A 104 -2.41 18.20 0.44
C CYS A 104 -3.58 19.09 0.02
N TYR A 105 -4.78 18.72 0.42
CA TYR A 105 -6.00 19.52 0.23
C TYR A 105 -6.57 19.95 1.58
N HIS A 106 -7.28 21.06 1.62
CA HIS A 106 -7.97 21.47 2.84
C HIS A 106 -9.29 20.71 3.00
N HIS A 107 -9.47 20.10 4.17
CA HIS A 107 -10.68 19.34 4.48
C HIS A 107 -11.92 20.24 4.37
N GLY A 108 -12.95 19.79 3.66
CA GLY A 108 -14.16 20.57 3.41
C GLY A 108 -14.04 21.64 2.31
N ASP A 109 -12.85 21.87 1.74
CA ASP A 109 -12.66 22.77 0.59
C ASP A 109 -12.63 21.97 -0.72
N LYS A 110 -13.78 21.94 -1.40
CA LYS A 110 -13.94 21.24 -2.68
C LYS A 110 -12.96 21.74 -3.75
N LYS A 111 -12.70 23.04 -3.79
CA LYS A 111 -11.80 23.65 -4.78
C LYS A 111 -10.36 23.20 -4.58
N SER A 112 -9.88 23.20 -3.33
CA SER A 112 -8.57 22.68 -2.98
C SER A 112 -8.41 21.21 -3.40
N TYR A 113 -9.44 20.39 -3.20
CA TYR A 113 -9.42 18.98 -3.62
C TYR A 113 -9.38 18.83 -5.14
N GLN A 114 -10.19 19.61 -5.87
CA GLN A 114 -10.20 19.63 -7.33
C GLN A 114 -8.85 20.03 -7.91
N GLU A 115 -8.21 21.07 -7.38
CA GLU A 115 -6.87 21.52 -7.80
C GLU A 115 -5.82 20.41 -7.62
N ALA A 116 -5.89 19.69 -6.49
CA ALA A 116 -5.00 18.55 -6.25
C ALA A 116 -5.28 17.39 -7.24
N CYS A 117 -6.54 17.08 -7.55
CA CYS A 117 -6.91 16.10 -8.56
C CYS A 117 -6.40 16.48 -9.96
N HIS A 118 -6.50 17.75 -10.34
CA HIS A 118 -5.93 18.25 -11.60
C HIS A 118 -4.43 18.08 -11.66
N THR A 119 -3.72 18.42 -10.58
CA THR A 119 -2.27 18.24 -10.48
C THR A 119 -1.86 16.77 -10.69
N ILE A 120 -2.64 15.81 -10.17
CA ILE A 120 -2.39 14.38 -10.41
C ILE A 120 -2.53 14.03 -11.89
N ARG A 121 -3.59 14.52 -12.55
CA ARG A 121 -3.84 14.27 -13.97
C ARG A 121 -2.74 14.82 -14.88
N ASP A 122 -2.14 15.94 -14.50
CA ASP A 122 -1.06 16.59 -15.25
C ASP A 122 0.32 16.02 -14.92
N SER A 123 0.40 15.11 -13.94
CA SER A 123 1.65 14.53 -13.48
C SER A 123 1.94 13.17 -14.13
N SER A 124 3.23 12.87 -14.33
CA SER A 124 3.66 11.50 -14.64
C SER A 124 3.80 10.70 -13.35
N VAL A 125 2.85 9.83 -13.07
CA VAL A 125 2.75 9.06 -11.83
C VAL A 125 2.52 7.58 -12.11
N ASP A 126 3.14 6.71 -11.32
CA ASP A 126 2.98 5.24 -11.45
C ASP A 126 1.86 4.71 -10.55
N ALA A 127 1.62 5.35 -9.38
CA ALA A 127 0.51 4.99 -8.50
C ALA A 127 0.08 6.16 -7.60
N VAL A 128 -1.17 6.12 -7.13
CA VAL A 128 -1.76 7.15 -6.26
C VAL A 128 -2.36 6.51 -5.02
N LEU A 129 -2.01 7.05 -3.84
CA LEU A 129 -2.71 6.77 -2.59
C LEU A 129 -3.68 7.93 -2.34
N ILE A 130 -4.97 7.63 -2.20
CA ILE A 130 -6.03 8.63 -2.14
C ILE A 130 -6.74 8.54 -0.79
N ALA A 131 -6.76 9.66 -0.05
CA ALA A 131 -7.74 9.88 1.01
C ALA A 131 -8.95 10.59 0.40
N PRO A 132 -10.04 9.88 0.08
CA PRO A 132 -11.18 10.48 -0.60
C PRO A 132 -11.96 11.41 0.34
N ASN A 133 -12.32 12.59 -0.15
CA ASN A 133 -13.11 13.56 0.62
C ASN A 133 -14.40 13.96 -0.12
N PHE A 134 -14.33 14.24 -1.40
CA PHE A 134 -15.48 14.60 -2.24
C PHE A 134 -15.75 13.46 -3.22
N ARG A 135 -16.95 12.88 -3.10
CA ARG A 135 -17.31 11.66 -3.83
C ARG A 135 -17.22 11.82 -5.36
N GLU A 136 -17.82 12.88 -5.89
CA GLU A 136 -17.87 13.11 -7.34
C GLU A 136 -16.47 13.29 -7.93
N GLU A 137 -15.68 14.18 -7.36
CA GLU A 137 -14.31 14.47 -7.78
C GLU A 137 -13.39 13.24 -7.65
N THR A 138 -13.61 12.42 -6.61
CA THR A 138 -12.85 11.18 -6.44
C THR A 138 -13.21 10.18 -7.52
N ILE A 139 -14.49 10.02 -7.88
CA ILE A 139 -14.92 9.13 -8.97
C ILE A 139 -14.34 9.59 -10.31
N GLU A 140 -14.37 10.91 -10.59
CA GLU A 140 -13.76 11.45 -11.80
C GLU A 140 -12.24 11.19 -11.86
N LEU A 141 -11.52 11.38 -10.74
CA LEU A 141 -10.10 11.09 -10.66
C LEU A 141 -9.82 9.60 -10.88
N THR A 142 -10.55 8.73 -10.19
CA THR A 142 -10.33 7.27 -10.28
C THR A 142 -10.68 6.73 -11.66
N SER A 143 -11.70 7.28 -12.34
CA SER A 143 -12.00 6.95 -13.73
C SER A 143 -10.82 7.28 -14.65
N TYR A 144 -10.25 8.49 -14.52
CA TYR A 144 -9.04 8.88 -15.26
C TYR A 144 -7.87 7.93 -14.98
N LEU A 145 -7.62 7.57 -13.71
CA LEU A 145 -6.54 6.67 -13.34
C LEU A 145 -6.72 5.27 -13.95
N GLN A 146 -7.95 4.76 -13.99
CA GLN A 146 -8.29 3.47 -14.62
C GLN A 146 -8.05 3.50 -16.12
N GLU A 147 -8.53 4.52 -16.83
CA GLU A 147 -8.34 4.70 -18.26
C GLU A 147 -6.85 4.73 -18.64
N ASN A 148 -6.03 5.37 -17.80
CA ASN A 148 -4.59 5.48 -18.00
C ASN A 148 -3.77 4.33 -17.38
N LYS A 149 -4.44 3.31 -16.82
CA LYS A 149 -3.81 2.14 -16.18
C LYS A 149 -2.85 2.51 -15.04
N ILE A 150 -3.16 3.59 -14.33
CA ILE A 150 -2.43 4.04 -13.14
C ILE A 150 -3.04 3.33 -11.94
N ALA A 151 -2.21 2.63 -11.16
CA ALA A 151 -2.65 1.95 -9.96
C ALA A 151 -3.03 2.95 -8.86
N TYR A 152 -4.08 2.66 -8.08
CA TYR A 152 -4.42 3.49 -6.93
C TYR A 152 -5.02 2.66 -5.79
N ALA A 153 -4.88 3.19 -4.59
CA ALA A 153 -5.43 2.62 -3.37
C ALA A 153 -6.10 3.73 -2.54
N PHE A 154 -7.08 3.34 -1.72
CA PHE A 154 -7.67 4.25 -0.76
C PHE A 154 -7.05 4.10 0.62
N VAL A 155 -7.00 5.20 1.35
CA VAL A 155 -6.62 5.26 2.77
C VAL A 155 -7.69 6.00 3.55
N ASP A 156 -7.96 5.54 4.78
CA ASP A 156 -8.92 6.08 5.74
C ASP A 156 -10.39 5.79 5.37
N PHE A 157 -10.86 6.18 4.18
CA PHE A 157 -12.22 5.94 3.70
C PHE A 157 -12.21 5.09 2.41
N ASN A 158 -13.16 4.14 2.32
CA ASN A 158 -13.33 3.28 1.14
C ASN A 158 -14.48 3.76 0.25
N MET A 159 -14.29 3.65 -1.06
CA MET A 159 -15.32 3.86 -2.08
C MET A 159 -15.37 2.62 -2.97
N GLU A 160 -16.26 1.67 -2.64
CA GLU A 160 -16.33 0.36 -3.32
C GLU A 160 -16.60 0.49 -4.82
N GLU A 161 -17.39 1.49 -5.23
CA GLU A 161 -17.74 1.76 -6.61
C GLU A 161 -16.53 2.17 -7.48
N ALA A 162 -15.45 2.62 -6.86
CA ALA A 162 -14.28 3.10 -7.57
C ALA A 162 -13.26 2.00 -7.94
N ASN A 163 -13.47 0.73 -7.54
CA ASN A 163 -12.61 -0.40 -7.88
C ASN A 163 -11.10 -0.16 -7.62
N ALA A 164 -10.75 0.40 -6.48
CA ALA A 164 -9.35 0.57 -6.09
C ALA A 164 -8.63 -0.77 -5.94
N LEU A 165 -7.31 -0.78 -6.14
CA LEU A 165 -6.47 -1.96 -5.95
C LEU A 165 -6.62 -2.54 -4.54
N THR A 166 -6.70 -1.67 -3.55
CA THR A 166 -6.91 -2.02 -2.14
C THR A 166 -7.39 -0.81 -1.35
N TYR A 167 -7.86 -1.07 -0.15
CA TYR A 167 -8.21 -0.08 0.86
C TYR A 167 -7.43 -0.36 2.15
N ILE A 168 -6.92 0.70 2.75
CA ILE A 168 -6.18 0.67 4.02
C ILE A 168 -6.91 1.59 4.99
N GLY A 169 -7.58 1.02 5.97
CA GLY A 169 -8.34 1.80 6.95
C GLY A 169 -8.92 0.93 8.05
N GLN A 170 -9.67 1.57 8.94
CA GLN A 170 -10.33 0.89 10.04
C GLN A 170 -11.64 0.24 9.58
N ASP A 171 -11.98 -0.88 10.20
CA ASP A 171 -13.32 -1.43 10.15
C ASP A 171 -14.21 -0.59 11.10
N SER A 172 -14.83 0.45 10.56
CA SER A 172 -15.64 1.40 11.32
C SER A 172 -16.82 0.74 12.02
N TYR A 173 -17.42 -0.30 11.42
CA TYR A 173 -18.48 -1.07 12.05
C TYR A 173 -17.98 -1.79 13.30
N LYS A 174 -16.86 -2.51 13.20
CA LYS A 174 -16.27 -3.19 14.36
C LYS A 174 -15.82 -2.22 15.43
N SER A 175 -15.26 -1.08 15.03
CA SER A 175 -14.85 -0.03 15.98
C SER A 175 -16.05 0.49 16.77
N GLY A 176 -17.13 0.84 16.11
CA GLY A 176 -18.39 1.26 16.76
C GLY A 176 -19.01 0.17 17.66
N TYR A 177 -19.03 -1.07 17.16
CA TYR A 177 -19.54 -2.20 17.93
C TYR A 177 -18.75 -2.46 19.21
N ILE A 178 -17.40 -2.42 19.12
CA ILE A 178 -16.52 -2.62 20.28
C ILE A 178 -16.69 -1.46 21.28
N ALA A 179 -16.74 -0.21 20.80
CA ALA A 179 -16.96 0.96 21.65
C ALA A 179 -18.29 0.84 22.43
N ALA A 180 -19.37 0.51 21.74
CA ALA A 180 -20.67 0.30 22.39
C ALA A 180 -20.62 -0.84 23.43
N LYS A 181 -19.99 -1.97 23.11
CA LYS A 181 -19.84 -3.08 24.06
C LYS A 181 -19.05 -2.73 25.30
N ILE A 182 -17.95 -1.97 25.14
CA ILE A 182 -17.13 -1.54 26.29
C ILE A 182 -17.96 -0.64 27.22
N LEU A 183 -18.69 0.32 26.63
CA LEU A 183 -19.56 1.21 27.39
C LEU A 183 -20.64 0.42 28.14
N MET A 184 -21.36 -0.48 27.47
CA MET A 184 -22.43 -1.28 28.07
C MET A 184 -21.92 -2.28 29.12
N ARG A 185 -20.69 -2.74 29.03
CA ARG A 185 -20.11 -3.67 30.01
C ARG A 185 -19.77 -3.00 31.35
N ASN A 186 -19.36 -1.75 31.30
CA ASN A 186 -18.88 -1.01 32.49
C ASN A 186 -19.97 -0.17 33.16
N TYR A 187 -21.11 -0.01 32.52
CA TYR A 187 -22.22 0.78 33.05
C TYR A 187 -23.50 -0.06 33.08
N SER A 188 -23.96 -0.40 34.29
CA SER A 188 -25.37 -0.76 34.52
C SER A 188 -26.12 0.57 34.44
N LEU A 189 -26.79 0.84 33.31
CA LEU A 189 -27.69 1.98 33.18
C LEU A 189 -28.82 1.80 34.23
N GLY A 190 -28.73 2.52 35.35
CA GLY A 190 -29.83 2.69 36.27
C GLY A 190 -30.88 3.62 35.68
N GLU A 191 -32.10 3.58 36.25
CA GLU A 191 -33.16 4.54 35.86
C GLU A 191 -32.65 5.98 35.96
N GLY A 192 -32.78 6.76 34.87
CA GLY A 192 -32.39 8.17 34.81
C GLY A 192 -30.95 8.45 34.36
N GLN A 193 -30.19 7.46 33.90
CA GLN A 193 -28.87 7.68 33.30
C GLN A 193 -28.98 7.82 31.77
N GLU A 194 -28.31 8.84 31.23
CA GLU A 194 -28.24 9.11 29.79
C GLU A 194 -26.84 8.83 29.25
N LEU A 195 -26.78 8.24 28.06
CA LEU A 195 -25.52 8.07 27.30
C LEU A 195 -25.46 9.11 26.21
N VAL A 196 -24.44 9.96 26.24
CA VAL A 196 -24.20 10.99 25.21
C VAL A 196 -23.06 10.52 24.30
N LEU A 197 -23.33 10.42 22.99
CA LEU A 197 -22.35 10.11 21.97
C LEU A 197 -22.00 11.38 21.20
N PHE A 198 -20.72 11.75 21.20
CA PHE A 198 -20.21 12.83 20.36
C PHE A 198 -19.68 12.25 19.06
N LEU A 199 -20.26 12.68 17.95
CA LEU A 199 -19.81 12.32 16.59
C LEU A 199 -19.18 13.56 15.96
N SER A 200 -17.96 13.43 15.46
CA SER A 200 -17.37 14.44 14.57
C SER A 200 -17.93 14.28 13.16
N LYS A 201 -18.21 15.40 12.50
CA LYS A 201 -18.54 15.40 11.06
C LYS A 201 -17.29 15.35 10.24
#